data_83f7f4d64cb454561141ed6ef5283a4e
#
_entry.id   83f7f4d64cb454561141ed6ef5283a4e
#
_cell.length_a   1.000
_cell.length_b   1.000
_cell.length_c   1.000
_cell.angle_alpha   90.00
_cell.angle_beta   90.00
_cell.angle_gamma   90.00
#
_symmetry.space_group_name_H-M   'P 1'
#
loop_
_entity.id
_entity.type
_entity.pdbx_description
1 polymer ?
#
loop_
_entity_poly.entity_id
_entity_poly.type
_entity_poly.pdbx_seq_one_letter_code
_entity_poly.pdbx_strand_id
1 'polypeptide(L)'
;MLNNSGGKHIHIGPLSQLTLLRVRRGLRKFGIPENRFVHIPYVRSVWQALNEYRVDLYVASFPFGGGRTLIEAMGAGVAVALHLHCHSRLLSTFDMAFEGTMLWRNPQELYNYVQQADAETLKQQGQAARRKYLECYGEEVLAGALANWKQPLPAPPLLAGYAPDNLQQAIDITNQVSCLGALRRIFCRAIRRWKSSRA
;
A
#
# COMPACT_ATOMS: atom_id res chain seq x y z
N MET A 1 -15.00 0.54 6.60
CA MET A 1 -13.94 0.94 7.53
C MET A 1 -14.31 2.19 8.31
N LEU A 2 -14.32 3.39 7.71
CA LEU A 2 -14.55 4.64 8.45
C LEU A 2 -15.86 4.70 9.25
N ASN A 3 -16.91 4.03 8.80
CA ASN A 3 -18.21 4.08 9.49
C ASN A 3 -18.19 3.46 10.90
N ASN A 4 -17.31 2.47 11.11
CA ASN A 4 -17.33 1.63 12.32
C ASN A 4 -16.08 1.78 13.20
N SER A 5 -14.99 2.38 12.67
CA SER A 5 -13.72 2.44 13.41
C SER A 5 -13.51 3.69 14.27
N GLY A 6 -14.37 4.71 14.14
CA GLY A 6 -14.08 6.01 14.79
C GLY A 6 -12.84 6.75 14.25
N GLY A 7 -11.96 6.08 13.51
CA GLY A 7 -10.69 6.59 13.03
C GLY A 7 -10.76 7.52 11.83
N LYS A 8 -9.60 8.01 11.39
CA LYS A 8 -9.42 8.78 10.15
C LYS A 8 -8.76 7.92 9.08
N HIS A 9 -9.07 8.18 7.82
CA HIS A 9 -8.34 7.61 6.68
C HIS A 9 -7.50 8.70 6.03
N ILE A 10 -6.19 8.44 5.96
CA ILE A 10 -5.23 9.34 5.31
C ILE A 10 -4.80 8.65 4.01
N HIS A 11 -5.11 9.25 2.88
CA HIS A 11 -4.67 8.79 1.58
C HIS A 11 -3.46 9.60 1.12
N ILE A 12 -2.32 8.93 0.99
CA ILE A 12 -1.09 9.52 0.47
C ILE A 12 -0.91 9.05 -0.98
N GLY A 13 -0.87 10.01 -1.90
CA GLY A 13 -0.71 9.75 -3.33
C GLY A 13 -1.72 10.48 -4.20
N PRO A 14 -1.52 10.51 -5.52
CA PRO A 14 -2.39 11.23 -6.44
C PRO A 14 -3.75 10.53 -6.58
N LEU A 15 -4.82 11.29 -6.45
CA LEU A 15 -6.18 10.87 -6.77
C LEU A 15 -6.74 11.71 -7.92
N SER A 16 -7.47 11.07 -8.83
CA SER A 16 -8.22 11.82 -9.84
C SER A 16 -9.37 12.60 -9.20
N GLN A 17 -9.76 13.72 -9.79
CA GLN A 17 -10.92 14.50 -9.34
C GLN A 17 -12.19 13.65 -9.27
N LEU A 18 -12.37 12.75 -10.24
CA LEU A 18 -13.51 11.83 -10.24
C LEU A 18 -13.46 10.86 -9.02
N THR A 19 -12.29 10.38 -8.66
CA THR A 19 -12.12 9.51 -7.49
C THR A 19 -12.43 10.29 -6.21
N LEU A 20 -11.92 11.51 -6.06
CA LEU A 20 -12.22 12.37 -4.92
C LEU A 20 -13.73 12.66 -4.79
N LEU A 21 -14.40 12.97 -5.90
CA LEU A 21 -15.85 13.15 -5.90
C LEU A 21 -16.61 11.90 -5.47
N ARG A 22 -16.17 10.73 -5.92
CA ARG A 22 -16.76 9.43 -5.51
C ARG A 22 -16.58 9.19 -4.01
N VAL A 23 -15.37 9.44 -3.48
CA VAL A 23 -15.08 9.32 -2.04
C VAL A 23 -15.99 10.27 -1.25
N ARG A 24 -16.05 11.55 -1.57
CA ARG A 24 -16.91 12.54 -0.89
C ARG A 24 -18.38 12.16 -0.95
N ARG A 25 -18.85 11.68 -2.11
CA ARG A 25 -20.23 11.17 -2.23
C ARG A 25 -20.48 9.97 -1.33
N GLY A 26 -19.52 9.05 -1.26
CA GLY A 26 -19.57 7.90 -0.35
C GLY A 26 -19.64 8.32 1.11
N LEU A 27 -18.78 9.24 1.54
CA LEU A 27 -18.79 9.76 2.92
C LEU A 27 -20.15 10.36 3.28
N ARG A 28 -20.70 11.23 2.43
CA ARG A 28 -22.01 11.84 2.64
C ARG A 28 -23.14 10.80 2.68
N LYS A 29 -23.11 9.80 1.78
CA LYS A 29 -24.12 8.72 1.75
C LYS A 29 -24.18 7.95 3.08
N PHE A 30 -23.04 7.78 3.74
CA PHE A 30 -22.94 7.05 5.01
C PHE A 30 -22.89 7.96 6.25
N GLY A 31 -23.16 9.26 6.11
CA GLY A 31 -23.15 10.21 7.23
C GLY A 31 -21.75 10.39 7.87
N ILE A 32 -20.68 10.11 7.12
CA ILE A 32 -19.32 10.21 7.64
C ILE A 32 -18.81 11.64 7.42
N PRO A 33 -18.34 12.34 8.46
CA PRO A 33 -17.78 13.69 8.34
C PRO A 33 -16.59 13.72 7.37
N GLU A 34 -16.54 14.74 6.49
CA GLU A 34 -15.49 14.84 5.47
C GLU A 34 -14.08 14.95 6.06
N ASN A 35 -13.93 15.53 7.25
CA ASN A 35 -12.65 15.64 7.97
C ASN A 35 -12.06 14.29 8.43
N ARG A 36 -12.82 13.20 8.31
CA ARG A 36 -12.33 11.84 8.55
C ARG A 36 -11.61 11.22 7.35
N PHE A 37 -11.63 11.89 6.20
CA PHE A 37 -10.82 11.53 5.03
C PHE A 37 -9.87 12.67 4.69
N VAL A 38 -8.57 12.42 4.82
CA VAL A 38 -7.49 13.36 4.49
C VAL A 38 -6.81 12.89 3.22
N HIS A 39 -6.68 13.77 2.23
CA HIS A 39 -5.96 13.49 0.99
C HIS A 39 -4.70 14.33 0.91
N ILE A 40 -3.56 13.68 0.79
CA ILE A 40 -2.25 14.29 0.65
C ILE A 40 -1.67 13.82 -0.70
N PRO A 41 -1.66 14.67 -1.73
CA PRO A 41 -1.28 14.26 -3.07
C PRO A 41 0.18 13.86 -3.21
N TYR A 42 1.06 14.40 -2.36
CA TYR A 42 2.49 14.13 -2.37
C TYR A 42 3.12 14.35 -1.00
N VAL A 43 4.04 13.47 -0.63
CA VAL A 43 4.93 13.63 0.54
C VAL A 43 6.38 13.36 0.13
N ARG A 44 7.32 14.03 0.75
CA ARG A 44 8.76 13.76 0.52
C ARG A 44 9.20 12.44 1.17
N SER A 45 8.64 12.13 2.33
CA SER A 45 8.88 10.91 3.09
C SER A 45 7.57 10.41 3.66
N VAL A 46 7.27 9.14 3.39
CA VAL A 46 6.12 8.45 3.98
C VAL A 46 6.35 8.27 5.48
N TRP A 47 7.58 7.97 5.90
CA TRP A 47 7.97 7.89 7.31
C TRP A 47 7.57 9.15 8.09
N GLN A 48 7.97 10.34 7.60
CA GLN A 48 7.62 11.60 8.26
C GLN A 48 6.12 11.82 8.32
N ALA A 49 5.42 11.57 7.23
CA ALA A 49 3.97 11.71 7.17
C ALA A 49 3.26 10.76 8.15
N LEU A 50 3.68 9.50 8.24
CA LEU A 50 3.09 8.54 9.18
C LEU A 50 3.24 9.00 10.63
N ASN A 51 4.39 9.56 11.00
CA ASN A 51 4.62 10.11 12.33
C ASN A 51 3.82 11.41 12.59
N GLU A 52 3.82 12.35 11.64
CA GLU A 52 3.10 13.61 11.73
C GLU A 52 1.61 13.42 11.94
N TYR A 53 1.02 12.50 11.16
CA TYR A 53 -0.40 12.18 11.25
C TYR A 53 -0.74 11.13 12.29
N ARG A 54 0.24 10.62 13.05
CA ARG A 54 0.09 9.58 14.09
C ARG A 54 -0.69 8.38 13.57
N VAL A 55 -0.21 7.79 12.46
CA VAL A 55 -0.87 6.67 11.81
C VAL A 55 -0.65 5.39 12.60
N ASP A 56 -1.72 4.71 12.98
CA ASP A 56 -1.67 3.45 13.73
C ASP A 56 -1.53 2.24 12.80
N LEU A 57 -2.10 2.30 11.60
CA LEU A 57 -2.10 1.21 10.62
C LEU A 57 -1.78 1.75 9.22
N TYR A 58 -0.70 1.25 8.63
CA TYR A 58 -0.36 1.48 7.23
C TYR A 58 -0.94 0.36 6.36
N VAL A 59 -1.89 0.69 5.49
CA VAL A 59 -2.38 -0.22 4.45
C VAL A 59 -1.52 -0.03 3.22
N ALA A 60 -0.70 -1.03 2.90
CA ALA A 60 0.19 -0.99 1.74
C ALA A 60 -0.58 -0.85 0.43
N SER A 61 0.05 -0.28 -0.59
CA SER A 61 -0.52 -0.15 -1.92
C SER A 61 -1.01 -1.50 -2.45
N PHE A 62 -2.09 -1.50 -3.20
CA PHE A 62 -2.62 -2.71 -3.83
C PHE A 62 -3.07 -2.39 -5.27
N PRO A 63 -3.07 -3.33 -6.19
CA PRO A 63 -2.71 -4.75 -6.04
C PRO A 63 -1.20 -4.98 -5.85
N PHE A 64 -0.37 -3.96 -6.05
CA PHE A 64 1.08 -4.05 -5.94
C PHE A 64 1.54 -3.44 -4.62
N GLY A 65 2.21 -4.23 -3.79
CA GLY A 65 2.77 -3.78 -2.53
C GLY A 65 3.77 -2.64 -2.73
N GLY A 66 3.84 -1.74 -1.79
CA GLY A 66 4.53 -0.46 -1.91
C GLY A 66 6.04 -0.51 -1.65
N GLY A 67 6.78 -1.61 -1.85
CA GLY A 67 8.25 -1.68 -1.74
C GLY A 67 8.89 -0.69 -0.74
N ARG A 68 9.45 0.40 -1.26
CA ARG A 68 10.09 1.44 -0.46
C ARG A 68 9.18 2.04 0.62
N THR A 69 7.93 2.30 0.32
CA THR A 69 6.99 2.89 1.29
C THR A 69 6.65 1.91 2.42
N LEU A 70 6.72 0.60 2.15
CA LEU A 70 6.61 -0.43 3.17
C LEU A 70 7.80 -0.38 4.14
N ILE A 71 9.03 -0.22 3.61
CA ILE A 71 10.23 -0.04 4.43
C ILE A 71 10.09 1.21 5.31
N GLU A 72 9.64 2.33 4.74
CA GLU A 72 9.42 3.56 5.49
C GLU A 72 8.37 3.38 6.60
N ALA A 73 7.29 2.62 6.34
CA ALA A 73 6.27 2.32 7.35
C ALA A 73 6.82 1.44 8.49
N MET A 74 7.58 0.39 8.15
CA MET A 74 8.27 -0.43 9.15
C MET A 74 9.26 0.40 9.97
N GLY A 75 10.02 1.26 9.32
CA GLY A 75 10.94 2.19 9.98
C GLY A 75 10.24 3.17 10.92
N ALA A 76 9.05 3.64 10.60
CA ALA A 76 8.23 4.47 11.48
C ALA A 76 7.62 3.69 12.65
N GLY A 77 7.74 2.37 12.67
CA GLY A 77 7.15 1.53 13.73
C GLY A 77 5.63 1.44 13.65
N VAL A 78 5.07 1.53 12.46
CA VAL A 78 3.62 1.48 12.23
C VAL A 78 3.21 0.06 11.85
N ALA A 79 2.08 -0.41 12.39
CA ALA A 79 1.49 -1.69 12.00
C ALA A 79 1.20 -1.72 10.48
N VAL A 80 1.37 -2.87 9.85
CA VAL A 80 1.25 -3.02 8.40
C VAL A 80 0.16 -4.01 8.03
N ALA A 81 -0.71 -3.61 7.10
CA ALA A 81 -1.62 -4.50 6.38
C ALA A 81 -1.18 -4.60 4.92
N LEU A 82 -0.86 -5.81 4.48
CA LEU A 82 -0.31 -6.11 3.16
C LEU A 82 -1.29 -6.95 2.34
N HIS A 83 -1.57 -6.51 1.12
CA HIS A 83 -2.38 -7.28 0.18
C HIS A 83 -1.59 -8.42 -0.43
N LEU A 84 -2.12 -9.64 -0.37
CA LEU A 84 -1.57 -10.80 -1.05
C LEU A 84 -2.02 -10.82 -2.50
N HIS A 85 -1.10 -10.58 -3.43
CA HIS A 85 -1.40 -10.63 -4.85
C HIS A 85 -1.69 -12.07 -5.28
N CYS A 86 -2.79 -12.27 -6.02
CA CYS A 86 -3.28 -13.60 -6.36
C CYS A 86 -2.36 -14.41 -7.29
N HIS A 87 -1.45 -13.76 -8.01
CA HIS A 87 -0.59 -14.42 -8.99
C HIS A 87 0.90 -14.41 -8.63
N SER A 88 1.37 -13.48 -7.79
CA SER A 88 2.79 -13.40 -7.47
C SER A 88 3.06 -12.79 -6.11
N ARG A 89 3.87 -13.48 -5.32
CA ARG A 89 4.40 -12.99 -4.04
C ARG A 89 5.30 -11.77 -4.23
N LEU A 90 6.03 -11.71 -5.34
CA LEU A 90 6.93 -10.60 -5.66
C LEU A 90 6.14 -9.29 -5.81
N LEU A 91 4.99 -9.33 -6.46
CA LEU A 91 4.12 -8.16 -6.62
C LEU A 91 3.45 -7.72 -5.33
N SER A 92 3.27 -8.64 -4.37
CA SER A 92 2.78 -8.31 -3.02
C SER A 92 3.82 -7.65 -2.13
N THR A 93 5.11 -7.71 -2.49
CA THR A 93 6.22 -7.42 -1.58
C THR A 93 6.20 -8.29 -0.30
N PHE A 94 5.64 -9.50 -0.43
CA PHE A 94 5.46 -10.44 0.68
C PHE A 94 6.78 -10.80 1.38
N ASP A 95 7.86 -10.88 0.61
CA ASP A 95 9.19 -11.22 1.14
C ASP A 95 9.76 -10.13 2.08
N MET A 96 9.16 -8.95 2.08
CA MET A 96 9.51 -7.86 3.00
C MET A 96 8.64 -7.85 4.25
N ALA A 97 7.60 -8.70 4.32
CA ALA A 97 6.74 -8.81 5.49
C ALA A 97 7.50 -9.38 6.70
N PHE A 98 6.94 -9.21 7.87
CA PHE A 98 7.45 -9.68 9.15
C PHE A 98 6.38 -10.49 9.87
N GLU A 99 6.79 -11.25 10.87
CA GLU A 99 5.85 -11.98 11.71
C GLU A 99 4.89 -11.00 12.40
N GLY A 100 3.58 -11.23 12.25
CA GLY A 100 2.53 -10.32 12.71
C GLY A 100 2.04 -9.32 11.67
N THR A 101 2.61 -9.28 10.45
CA THR A 101 2.02 -8.50 9.35
C THR A 101 0.60 -9.00 9.05
N MET A 102 -0.38 -8.09 9.06
CA MET A 102 -1.74 -8.43 8.62
C MET A 102 -1.75 -8.67 7.11
N LEU A 103 -2.08 -9.90 6.71
CA LEU A 103 -2.16 -10.30 5.30
C LEU A 103 -3.62 -10.43 4.88
N TRP A 104 -3.99 -9.81 3.76
CA TRP A 104 -5.37 -9.85 3.26
C TRP A 104 -5.42 -10.13 1.75
N ARG A 105 -6.44 -10.87 1.33
CA ARG A 105 -6.71 -11.23 -0.08
C ARG A 105 -7.91 -10.51 -0.65
N ASN A 106 -8.85 -10.15 0.21
CA ASN A 106 -10.07 -9.47 -0.19
C ASN A 106 -10.40 -8.34 0.80
N PRO A 107 -11.17 -7.34 0.38
CA PRO A 107 -11.50 -6.18 1.22
C PRO A 107 -12.21 -6.53 2.53
N GLN A 108 -12.92 -7.66 2.60
CA GLN A 108 -13.64 -8.06 3.80
C GLN A 108 -12.68 -8.48 4.91
N GLU A 109 -11.57 -9.17 4.58
CA GLU A 109 -10.54 -9.53 5.55
C GLU A 109 -9.91 -8.29 6.18
N LEU A 110 -9.55 -7.29 5.36
CA LEU A 110 -9.02 -6.02 5.86
C LEU A 110 -10.06 -5.27 6.71
N TYR A 111 -11.31 -5.29 6.29
CA TYR A 111 -12.40 -4.66 7.03
C TYR A 111 -12.59 -5.30 8.41
N ASN A 112 -12.65 -6.62 8.48
CA ASN A 112 -12.80 -7.36 9.74
C ASN A 112 -11.62 -7.09 10.67
N TYR A 113 -10.40 -7.08 10.14
CA TYR A 113 -9.22 -6.76 10.92
C TYR A 113 -9.29 -5.36 11.54
N VAL A 114 -9.61 -4.34 10.76
CA VAL A 114 -9.72 -2.95 11.27
C VAL A 114 -10.82 -2.80 12.32
N GLN A 115 -11.84 -3.66 12.28
CA GLN A 115 -12.88 -3.66 13.32
C GLN A 115 -12.44 -4.31 14.64
N GLN A 116 -11.54 -5.29 14.56
CA GLN A 116 -11.13 -6.11 15.69
C GLN A 116 -9.81 -5.64 16.34
N ALA A 117 -8.94 -5.01 15.54
CA ALA A 117 -7.64 -4.55 16.02
C ALA A 117 -7.80 -3.42 17.05
N ASP A 118 -7.29 -3.65 18.24
CA ASP A 118 -7.18 -2.64 19.27
C ASP A 118 -5.82 -1.90 19.22
N ALA A 119 -5.69 -0.86 20.01
CA ALA A 119 -4.48 -0.04 20.04
C ALA A 119 -3.24 -0.82 20.49
N GLU A 120 -3.40 -1.77 21.41
CA GLU A 120 -2.27 -2.58 21.90
C GLU A 120 -1.77 -3.55 20.83
N THR A 121 -2.69 -4.22 20.13
CA THR A 121 -2.35 -5.08 18.98
C THR A 121 -1.60 -4.30 17.89
N LEU A 122 -2.09 -3.12 17.50
CA LEU A 122 -1.42 -2.29 16.51
C LEU A 122 -0.04 -1.82 16.97
N LYS A 123 0.10 -1.47 18.24
CA LYS A 123 1.38 -1.08 18.84
C LYS A 123 2.39 -2.23 18.83
N GLN A 124 1.98 -3.44 19.22
CA GLN A 124 2.84 -4.63 19.19
C GLN A 124 3.30 -4.97 17.77
N GLN A 125 2.40 -4.89 16.80
CA GLN A 125 2.74 -5.08 15.38
C GLN A 125 3.68 -3.98 14.88
N GLY A 126 3.47 -2.72 15.27
CA GLY A 126 4.38 -1.62 14.95
C GLY A 126 5.79 -1.83 15.51
N GLN A 127 5.90 -2.34 16.75
CA GLN A 127 7.19 -2.71 17.33
C GLN A 127 7.87 -3.86 16.57
N ALA A 128 7.11 -4.87 16.14
CA ALA A 128 7.64 -5.96 15.31
C ALA A 128 8.10 -5.44 13.94
N ALA A 129 7.34 -4.55 13.31
CA ALA A 129 7.72 -3.85 12.10
C ALA A 129 9.05 -3.09 12.26
N ARG A 130 9.21 -2.36 13.34
CA ARG A 130 10.43 -1.60 13.65
C ARG A 130 11.63 -2.51 13.86
N ARG A 131 11.47 -3.63 14.57
CA ARG A 131 12.55 -4.62 14.71
C ARG A 131 13.00 -5.14 13.36
N LYS A 132 12.05 -5.57 12.50
CA LYS A 132 12.35 -6.03 11.14
C LYS A 132 13.09 -4.98 10.31
N TYR A 133 12.69 -3.72 10.42
CA TYR A 133 13.39 -2.61 9.77
C TYR A 133 14.85 -2.53 10.22
N LEU A 134 15.10 -2.52 11.53
CA LEU A 134 16.46 -2.42 12.08
C LEU A 134 17.33 -3.60 11.67
N GLU A 135 16.76 -4.80 11.64
CA GLU A 135 17.49 -6.04 11.29
C GLU A 135 17.83 -6.16 9.80
N CYS A 136 17.01 -5.58 8.91
CA CYS A 136 17.13 -5.81 7.47
C CYS A 136 17.38 -4.56 6.64
N TYR A 137 16.97 -3.39 7.10
CA TYR A 137 16.92 -2.15 6.28
C TYR A 137 17.52 -0.93 6.98
N GLY A 138 18.00 -1.08 8.22
CA GLY A 138 18.59 0.01 8.98
C GLY A 138 19.90 0.53 8.35
N GLU A 139 20.30 1.73 8.76
CA GLU A 139 21.51 2.37 8.25
C GLU A 139 22.77 1.52 8.47
N GLU A 140 22.88 0.87 9.63
CA GLU A 140 24.02 -0.01 9.97
C GLU A 140 24.09 -1.22 9.03
N VAL A 141 22.93 -1.82 8.68
CA VAL A 141 22.85 -2.93 7.72
C VAL A 141 23.30 -2.48 6.34
N LEU A 142 22.84 -1.30 5.89
CA LEU A 142 23.25 -0.73 4.62
C LEU A 142 24.75 -0.41 4.60
N ALA A 143 25.26 0.22 5.65
CA ALA A 143 26.69 0.55 5.78
C ALA A 143 27.55 -0.73 5.75
N GLY A 144 27.15 -1.77 6.49
CA GLY A 144 27.81 -3.08 6.47
C GLY A 144 27.78 -3.74 5.08
N ALA A 145 26.64 -3.67 4.39
CA ALA A 145 26.49 -4.17 3.03
C ALA A 145 27.40 -3.43 2.03
N LEU A 146 27.48 -2.12 2.13
CA LEU A 146 28.36 -1.30 1.28
C LEU A 146 29.84 -1.57 1.55
N ALA A 147 30.23 -1.72 2.82
CA ALA A 147 31.61 -2.08 3.19
C ALA A 147 32.01 -3.46 2.65
N ASN A 148 31.07 -4.39 2.56
CA ASN A 148 31.27 -5.77 2.12
C ASN A 148 30.56 -6.08 0.78
N TRP A 149 30.46 -5.12 -0.10
CA TRP A 149 29.67 -5.21 -1.34
C TRP A 149 30.02 -6.40 -2.26
N LYS A 150 31.21 -6.99 -2.12
CA LYS A 150 31.65 -8.20 -2.85
C LYS A 150 31.11 -9.50 -2.26
N GLN A 151 30.58 -9.45 -1.05
CA GLN A 151 29.99 -10.65 -0.42
C GLN A 151 28.48 -10.67 -0.66
N PRO A 152 27.90 -11.83 -0.97
CA PRO A 152 26.45 -11.93 -1.10
C PRO A 152 25.80 -11.59 0.25
N LEU A 153 24.82 -10.71 0.21
CA LEU A 153 24.01 -10.41 1.38
C LEU A 153 23.24 -11.67 1.81
N PRO A 154 23.14 -11.95 3.11
CA PRO A 154 22.27 -13.02 3.58
C PRO A 154 20.85 -12.76 3.12
N ALA A 155 20.24 -13.73 2.46
CA ALA A 155 18.83 -13.62 2.09
C ALA A 155 17.99 -13.46 3.36
N PRO A 156 17.07 -12.47 3.42
CA PRO A 156 16.17 -12.36 4.55
C PRO A 156 15.35 -13.65 4.67
N PRO A 157 15.03 -14.10 5.90
CA PRO A 157 14.21 -15.29 6.09
C PRO A 157 12.87 -15.10 5.40
N LEU A 158 12.52 -16.03 4.53
CA LEU A 158 11.24 -16.03 3.84
C LEU A 158 10.15 -16.49 4.82
N LEU A 159 9.07 -15.74 4.91
CA LEU A 159 7.89 -16.20 5.63
C LEU A 159 7.31 -17.43 4.92
N ALA A 160 7.08 -18.49 5.67
CA ALA A 160 6.47 -19.70 5.15
C ALA A 160 4.99 -19.47 4.77
N GLY A 161 4.52 -20.16 3.76
CA GLY A 161 3.08 -20.37 3.54
C GLY A 161 2.40 -19.60 2.43
N TYR A 162 3.06 -18.70 1.71
CA TYR A 162 2.48 -18.05 0.53
C TYR A 162 3.24 -18.42 -0.74
N ALA A 163 2.61 -19.15 -1.65
CA ALA A 163 3.31 -19.78 -2.76
C ALA A 163 2.81 -19.58 -4.19
N PRO A 164 1.94 -18.65 -4.58
CA PRO A 164 1.80 -18.45 -6.01
C PRO A 164 2.97 -17.60 -6.52
N ASP A 165 3.77 -18.18 -7.39
CA ASP A 165 4.80 -17.46 -8.12
C ASP A 165 4.59 -17.63 -9.63
N ASN A 166 3.44 -17.13 -10.09
CA ASN A 166 3.16 -17.04 -11.52
C ASN A 166 3.34 -15.59 -11.97
N LEU A 167 4.59 -15.12 -11.90
CA LEU A 167 4.96 -13.77 -12.31
C LEU A 167 4.59 -13.49 -13.77
N GLN A 168 4.75 -14.48 -14.66
CA GLN A 168 4.42 -14.31 -16.07
C GLN A 168 2.93 -14.03 -16.26
N GLN A 169 2.04 -14.76 -15.60
CA GLN A 169 0.60 -14.49 -15.66
C GLN A 169 0.25 -13.09 -15.12
N ALA A 170 0.91 -12.66 -14.05
CA ALA A 170 0.71 -11.32 -13.52
C ALA A 170 1.15 -10.22 -14.48
N ILE A 171 2.29 -10.41 -15.17
CA ILE A 171 2.79 -9.52 -16.21
C ILE A 171 1.81 -9.47 -17.39
N ASP A 172 1.30 -10.61 -17.84
CA ASP A 172 0.37 -10.69 -18.96
C ASP A 172 -0.95 -9.98 -18.66
N ILE A 173 -1.50 -10.16 -17.46
CA ILE A 173 -2.70 -9.43 -17.00
C ILE A 173 -2.42 -7.93 -16.95
N THR A 174 -1.27 -7.51 -16.41
CA THR A 174 -0.90 -6.10 -16.34
C THR A 174 -0.75 -5.48 -17.73
N ASN A 175 -0.16 -6.21 -18.68
CA ASN A 175 -0.02 -5.77 -20.05
C ASN A 175 -1.36 -5.65 -20.76
N GLN A 176 -2.28 -6.60 -20.56
CA GLN A 176 -3.63 -6.54 -21.11
C GLN A 176 -4.40 -5.32 -20.56
N VAL A 177 -4.35 -5.07 -19.27
CA VAL A 177 -4.98 -3.88 -18.64
C VAL A 177 -4.35 -2.60 -19.17
N SER A 178 -3.05 -2.56 -19.38
CA SER A 178 -2.33 -1.40 -19.93
C SER A 178 -2.72 -1.15 -21.39
N CYS A 179 -2.88 -2.19 -22.21
CA CYS A 179 -3.36 -2.08 -23.61
C CYS A 179 -4.80 -1.54 -23.66
N LEU A 180 -5.71 -2.08 -22.83
CA LEU A 180 -7.08 -1.56 -22.70
C LEU A 180 -7.11 -0.10 -22.22
N GLY A 181 -6.25 0.25 -21.27
CA GLY A 181 -6.08 1.63 -20.82
C GLY A 181 -5.55 2.56 -21.90
N ALA A 182 -4.64 2.09 -22.77
CA ALA A 182 -4.14 2.82 -23.93
C ALA A 182 -5.24 3.01 -24.98
N LEU A 183 -5.97 1.97 -25.33
CA LEU A 183 -7.12 2.03 -26.24
C LEU A 183 -8.20 2.99 -25.74
N ARG A 184 -8.55 2.93 -24.47
CA ARG A 184 -9.49 3.86 -23.83
C ARG A 184 -9.01 5.31 -23.94
N ARG A 185 -7.72 5.59 -23.73
CA ARG A 185 -7.13 6.94 -23.88
C ARG A 185 -7.22 7.42 -25.33
N ILE A 186 -6.91 6.55 -26.32
CA ILE A 186 -7.02 6.87 -27.73
C ILE A 186 -8.48 7.20 -28.08
N PHE A 187 -9.41 6.37 -27.66
CA PHE A 187 -10.84 6.55 -27.91
C PHE A 187 -11.37 7.87 -27.29
N CYS A 188 -11.01 8.18 -26.05
CA CYS A 188 -11.39 9.44 -25.40
C CYS A 188 -10.77 10.67 -26.08
N ARG A 189 -9.55 10.56 -26.66
CA ARG A 189 -8.93 11.63 -27.46
C ARG A 189 -9.65 11.82 -28.79
N ALA A 190 -10.02 10.74 -29.47
CA ALA A 190 -10.77 10.79 -30.71
C ALA A 190 -12.14 11.46 -30.53
N ILE A 191 -12.88 11.09 -29.47
CA ILE A 191 -14.16 11.71 -29.14
C ILE A 191 -14.00 13.21 -28.85
N ARG A 192 -12.98 13.62 -28.12
CA ARG A 192 -12.73 15.05 -27.84
C ARG A 192 -12.42 15.83 -29.11
N ARG A 193 -11.59 15.31 -30.01
CA ARG A 193 -11.30 15.92 -31.32
C ARG A 193 -12.54 16.04 -32.18
N TRP A 194 -13.36 14.98 -32.23
CA TRP A 194 -14.62 15.01 -32.98
C TRP A 194 -15.62 16.06 -32.46
N LYS A 195 -15.70 16.24 -31.13
CA LYS A 195 -16.54 17.30 -30.54
C LYS A 195 -16.00 18.70 -30.81
N SER A 196 -14.68 18.90 -30.81
CA SER A 196 -14.06 20.20 -31.10
C SER A 196 -14.07 20.58 -32.59
N SER A 197 -14.28 19.64 -33.51
CA SER A 197 -14.43 19.94 -34.94
C SER A 197 -15.88 20.23 -35.37
N ARG A 198 -16.82 20.19 -34.45
CA ARG A 198 -18.25 20.51 -34.67
C ARG A 198 -18.74 21.73 -33.88
N ALA A 199 -17.85 22.38 -33.15
CA ALA A 199 -18.06 23.66 -32.49
C ALA A 199 -17.30 24.76 -33.25
#